data_c112baabae3a5782a4b22cda75b9112b
#
_entry.id   c112baabae3a5782a4b22cda75b9112b
#
_cell.length_a   1.000
_cell.length_b   1.000
_cell.length_c   1.000
_cell.angle_alpha   90.00
_cell.angle_beta   90.00
_cell.angle_gamma   90.00
#
_symmetry.space_group_name_H-M   'P 1'
#
loop_
_entity.id
_entity.type
_entity.pdbx_description
1 polymer ?
#
loop_
_entity_poly.entity_id
_entity_poly.type
_entity_poly.pdbx_seq_one_letter_code
_entity_poly.pdbx_strand_id
1 'polypeptide(L)'
;MTEQLETYCGFIAIVGRPNVGKATLLNKILGQKISITSRKAQTTRHRIVGIKTEGPYQEIYVDTPGLHIEEKRAINRLMNRAASSAITDVDLVIFVVDGTHWNDDDEMVLNKLRKTNVPVVLAINKIDNIKHKDDLLPFITEISRKFTFTDIVPISAEKGNNLEVIENIVRKSLRPGVHHFPEDYVTDRSQRFMASEIIREKLMRFMGEELPYSVTVEIEQFKVNERGTYEINALILVERDGQKKIVIGHKGEKLKKIGMEARLDMARLFDNKVHLELWVKVKSGWADDERALRSLGYMED
;
A
#
# COMPACT_ATOMS: atom_id res chain seq x y z
N MET A 1 -43.47 4.71 8.82
CA MET A 1 -42.36 5.65 8.57
C MET A 1 -41.10 4.87 8.91
N THR A 2 -40.42 4.33 7.91
CA THR A 2 -39.08 3.74 8.06
C THR A 2 -38.10 4.88 8.34
N GLU A 3 -37.57 4.96 9.57
CA GLU A 3 -36.40 5.80 9.83
C GLU A 3 -35.33 5.38 8.83
N GLN A 4 -35.05 6.24 7.85
CA GLN A 4 -33.83 6.08 7.04
C GLN A 4 -32.67 6.25 8.02
N LEU A 5 -32.00 5.15 8.34
CA LEU A 5 -30.75 5.20 9.10
C LEU A 5 -29.80 6.12 8.33
N GLU A 6 -29.42 7.21 8.97
CA GLU A 6 -28.45 8.16 8.40
C GLU A 6 -27.11 7.43 8.25
N THR A 7 -26.64 7.30 7.01
CA THR A 7 -25.36 6.65 6.71
C THR A 7 -24.29 7.68 6.44
N TYR A 8 -23.04 7.31 6.70
CA TYR A 8 -21.87 8.18 6.61
C TYR A 8 -20.82 7.50 5.73
N CYS A 9 -20.23 8.26 4.82
CA CYS A 9 -19.22 7.75 3.94
C CYS A 9 -18.17 8.83 3.66
N GLY A 10 -16.92 8.44 3.44
CA GLY A 10 -15.86 9.37 3.10
C GLY A 10 -14.58 8.69 2.67
N PHE A 11 -13.73 9.46 2.00
CA PHE A 11 -12.45 9.04 1.49
C PHE A 11 -11.31 9.53 2.39
N ILE A 12 -10.39 8.65 2.71
CA ILE A 12 -9.26 8.92 3.60
C ILE A 12 -7.95 8.56 2.88
N ALA A 13 -7.10 9.54 2.60
CA ALA A 13 -5.79 9.27 2.02
C ALA A 13 -4.76 8.91 3.11
N ILE A 14 -4.00 7.84 2.90
CA ILE A 14 -2.85 7.49 3.73
C ILE A 14 -1.58 7.86 2.96
N VAL A 15 -0.86 8.86 3.43
CA VAL A 15 0.32 9.42 2.76
C VAL A 15 1.54 9.41 3.68
N GLY A 16 2.72 9.52 3.09
CA GLY A 16 4.00 9.54 3.81
C GLY A 16 5.11 9.02 2.91
N ARG A 17 6.37 9.24 3.35
CA ARG A 17 7.53 8.70 2.65
C ARG A 17 7.52 7.16 2.59
N PRO A 18 8.37 6.52 1.79
CA PRO A 18 8.48 5.07 1.80
C PRO A 18 8.83 4.50 3.19
N ASN A 19 8.37 3.29 3.48
CA ASN A 19 8.70 2.49 4.68
C ASN A 19 8.23 3.03 6.04
N VAL A 20 7.40 4.06 6.08
CA VAL A 20 6.83 4.56 7.35
C VAL A 20 5.73 3.66 7.93
N GLY A 21 5.22 2.68 7.15
CA GLY A 21 4.23 1.70 7.61
C GLY A 21 2.80 1.96 7.15
N LYS A 22 2.58 2.70 6.05
CA LYS A 22 1.25 2.99 5.47
C LYS A 22 0.44 1.72 5.19
N ALA A 23 1.01 0.77 4.43
CA ALA A 23 0.36 -0.50 4.10
C ALA A 23 0.08 -1.36 5.34
N THR A 24 0.96 -1.33 6.34
CA THR A 24 0.75 -2.03 7.61
C THR A 24 -0.43 -1.42 8.36
N LEU A 25 -0.51 -0.09 8.41
CA LEU A 25 -1.63 0.63 9.03
C LEU A 25 -2.95 0.26 8.35
N LEU A 26 -3.01 0.36 7.01
CA LEU A 26 -4.21 0.00 6.25
C LEU A 26 -4.66 -1.44 6.53
N ASN A 27 -3.75 -2.41 6.40
CA ASN A 27 -4.08 -3.82 6.63
C ASN A 27 -4.59 -4.08 8.07
N LYS A 28 -4.05 -3.37 9.06
CA LYS A 28 -4.49 -3.48 10.45
C LYS A 28 -5.90 -2.90 10.67
N ILE A 29 -6.17 -1.74 10.12
CA ILE A 29 -7.51 -1.10 10.20
C ILE A 29 -8.57 -2.00 9.53
N LEU A 30 -8.25 -2.60 8.40
CA LEU A 30 -9.17 -3.49 7.67
C LEU A 30 -9.28 -4.90 8.27
N GLY A 31 -8.36 -5.29 9.17
CA GLY A 31 -8.32 -6.64 9.73
C GLY A 31 -7.88 -7.72 8.75
N GLN A 32 -7.51 -7.35 7.52
CA GLN A 32 -7.02 -8.28 6.49
C GLN A 32 -5.99 -7.63 5.57
N LYS A 33 -5.23 -8.48 4.87
CA LYS A 33 -4.14 -8.04 4.02
C LYS A 33 -4.62 -7.75 2.59
N ILE A 34 -4.69 -6.49 2.24
CA ILE A 34 -4.98 -6.03 0.87
C ILE A 34 -3.80 -5.27 0.23
N SER A 35 -2.91 -4.72 1.03
CA SER A 35 -1.69 -4.05 0.56
C SER A 35 -0.46 -4.85 0.99
N ILE A 36 0.50 -4.99 0.08
CA ILE A 36 1.73 -5.73 0.38
C ILE A 36 2.67 -4.92 1.27
N THR A 37 3.45 -5.63 2.06
CA THR A 37 4.36 -5.02 3.03
C THR A 37 5.79 -5.49 2.84
N SER A 38 6.75 -4.56 2.86
CA SER A 38 8.17 -4.88 2.95
C SER A 38 8.94 -3.74 3.63
N ARG A 39 10.20 -4.01 3.97
CA ARG A 39 11.11 -2.97 4.51
C ARG A 39 11.77 -2.13 3.40
N LYS A 40 11.43 -2.36 2.13
CA LYS A 40 12.04 -1.70 0.98
C LYS A 40 11.18 -0.57 0.46
N ALA A 41 11.80 0.47 -0.07
CA ALA A 41 11.09 1.52 -0.78
C ALA A 41 10.34 0.95 -2.01
N GLN A 42 9.37 1.69 -2.57
CA GLN A 42 8.52 1.26 -3.67
C GLN A 42 7.76 -0.06 -3.42
N THR A 43 7.46 -0.40 -2.17
CA THR A 43 6.62 -1.55 -1.84
C THR A 43 5.23 -1.36 -2.43
N THR A 44 4.56 -0.26 -2.11
CA THR A 44 3.30 0.13 -2.77
C THR A 44 3.64 0.93 -4.03
N ARG A 45 3.21 0.45 -5.19
CA ARG A 45 3.42 1.10 -6.49
C ARG A 45 2.13 1.60 -7.13
N HIS A 46 1.01 1.05 -6.71
CA HIS A 46 -0.33 1.38 -7.16
C HIS A 46 -1.10 2.05 -6.03
N ARG A 47 -2.10 2.85 -6.39
CA ARG A 47 -3.10 3.28 -5.43
C ARG A 47 -3.95 2.08 -5.03
N ILE A 48 -4.04 1.77 -3.75
CA ILE A 48 -4.83 0.67 -3.21
C ILE A 48 -6.00 1.26 -2.43
N VAL A 49 -7.20 0.86 -2.80
CA VAL A 49 -8.42 1.23 -2.07
C VAL A 49 -8.76 0.12 -1.08
N GLY A 50 -8.90 0.50 0.18
CA GLY A 50 -9.37 -0.35 1.27
C GLY A 50 -10.70 0.15 1.78
N ILE A 51 -11.69 -0.73 1.89
CA ILE A 51 -13.05 -0.40 2.27
C ILE A 51 -13.37 -1.06 3.60
N LYS A 52 -13.82 -0.27 4.57
CA LYS A 52 -14.31 -0.76 5.86
C LYS A 52 -15.72 -0.25 6.08
N THR A 53 -16.67 -1.19 6.16
CA THR A 53 -18.07 -0.87 6.46
C THR A 53 -18.44 -1.45 7.82
N GLU A 54 -18.85 -0.61 8.74
CA GLU A 54 -19.32 -1.00 10.07
C GLU A 54 -20.60 -0.23 10.40
N GLY A 55 -21.74 -0.91 10.35
CA GLY A 55 -23.05 -0.31 10.57
C GLY A 55 -23.31 0.86 9.62
N PRO A 56 -23.61 2.07 10.11
CA PRO A 56 -23.89 3.22 9.24
C PRO A 56 -22.64 3.85 8.62
N TYR A 57 -21.43 3.40 8.94
CA TYR A 57 -20.18 4.03 8.50
C TYR A 57 -19.50 3.21 7.42
N GLN A 58 -19.11 3.88 6.32
CA GLN A 58 -18.23 3.32 5.30
C GLN A 58 -17.00 4.22 5.15
N GLU A 59 -15.88 3.69 5.54
CA GLU A 59 -14.56 4.33 5.50
C GLU A 59 -13.80 3.82 4.27
N ILE A 60 -13.44 4.71 3.34
CA ILE A 60 -12.73 4.35 2.11
C ILE A 60 -11.32 4.87 2.19
N TYR A 61 -10.39 4.00 2.53
CA TYR A 61 -8.97 4.31 2.66
C TYR A 61 -8.26 4.20 1.31
N VAL A 62 -7.44 5.19 1.00
CA VAL A 62 -6.60 5.21 -0.20
C VAL A 62 -5.14 5.13 0.23
N ASP A 63 -4.54 3.92 0.16
CA ASP A 63 -3.09 3.74 0.35
C ASP A 63 -2.36 4.18 -0.91
N THR A 64 -1.32 4.99 -0.73
CA THR A 64 -0.58 5.59 -1.83
C THR A 64 0.85 5.10 -1.87
N PRO A 65 1.49 5.08 -3.06
CA PRO A 65 2.93 4.97 -3.13
C PRO A 65 3.62 6.00 -2.22
N GLY A 66 4.75 5.62 -1.62
CA GLY A 66 5.54 6.57 -0.84
C GLY A 66 6.05 7.69 -1.72
N LEU A 67 5.81 8.93 -1.32
CA LEU A 67 6.39 10.10 -1.96
C LEU A 67 7.89 10.18 -1.66
N HIS A 68 8.71 10.41 -2.67
CA HIS A 68 10.15 10.58 -2.55
C HIS A 68 10.70 11.58 -3.58
N ILE A 69 11.87 12.14 -3.30
CA ILE A 69 12.46 13.23 -4.09
C ILE A 69 12.94 12.75 -5.48
N GLU A 70 13.40 11.50 -5.59
CA GLU A 70 13.95 10.99 -6.86
C GLU A 70 12.88 10.65 -7.90
N GLU A 71 12.84 11.40 -9.00
CA GLU A 71 11.90 11.20 -10.13
C GLU A 71 12.59 10.83 -11.45
N LYS A 72 13.80 10.27 -11.40
CA LYS A 72 14.60 9.98 -12.61
C LYS A 72 13.91 9.00 -13.56
N ARG A 73 13.24 7.96 -13.05
CA ARG A 73 12.56 6.93 -13.83
C ARG A 73 11.08 7.25 -14.06
N ALA A 74 10.53 6.84 -15.21
CA ALA A 74 9.11 7.05 -15.53
C ALA A 74 8.18 6.46 -14.45
N ILE A 75 8.47 5.27 -13.96
CA ILE A 75 7.71 4.63 -12.87
C ILE A 75 7.67 5.49 -11.61
N ASN A 76 8.77 6.15 -11.23
CA ASN A 76 8.82 7.00 -10.04
C ASN A 76 7.94 8.25 -10.20
N ARG A 77 7.94 8.85 -11.41
CA ARG A 77 7.05 9.98 -11.72
C ARG A 77 5.58 9.59 -11.62
N LEU A 78 5.22 8.40 -12.12
CA LEU A 78 3.85 7.89 -12.02
C LEU A 78 3.44 7.64 -10.56
N MET A 79 4.31 7.03 -9.75
CA MET A 79 4.06 6.80 -8.33
C MET A 79 3.85 8.12 -7.57
N ASN A 80 4.71 9.13 -7.79
CA ASN A 80 4.57 10.43 -7.16
C ASN A 80 3.29 11.16 -7.61
N ARG A 81 2.88 10.98 -8.88
CA ARG A 81 1.62 11.53 -9.40
C ARG A 81 0.43 10.86 -8.72
N ALA A 82 0.39 9.54 -8.65
CA ALA A 82 -0.67 8.78 -7.98
C ALA A 82 -0.80 9.17 -6.50
N ALA A 83 0.32 9.32 -5.78
CA ALA A 83 0.31 9.78 -4.40
C ALA A 83 -0.16 11.23 -4.24
N SER A 84 0.17 12.10 -5.20
CA SER A 84 -0.22 13.52 -5.15
C SER A 84 -1.70 13.73 -5.50
N SER A 85 -2.24 12.98 -6.46
CA SER A 85 -3.66 13.07 -6.83
C SER A 85 -4.57 12.58 -5.71
N ALA A 86 -4.13 11.59 -4.94
CA ALA A 86 -4.92 11.06 -3.83
C ALA A 86 -5.17 12.06 -2.68
N ILE A 87 -4.43 13.17 -2.62
CA ILE A 87 -4.56 14.16 -1.54
C ILE A 87 -5.67 15.18 -1.81
N THR A 88 -6.08 15.37 -3.07
CA THR A 88 -6.94 16.49 -3.46
C THR A 88 -8.43 16.25 -3.26
N ASP A 89 -8.88 15.00 -3.40
CA ASP A 89 -10.31 14.63 -3.44
C ASP A 89 -10.69 13.70 -2.28
N VAL A 90 -10.21 14.00 -1.07
CA VAL A 90 -10.51 13.22 0.13
C VAL A 90 -11.04 14.08 1.27
N ASP A 91 -11.72 13.46 2.23
CA ASP A 91 -12.29 14.12 3.39
C ASP A 91 -11.28 14.28 4.53
N LEU A 92 -10.28 13.41 4.58
CA LEU A 92 -9.21 13.42 5.59
C LEU A 92 -7.92 12.86 5.00
N VAL A 93 -6.79 13.37 5.45
CA VAL A 93 -5.47 12.81 5.19
C VAL A 93 -4.87 12.27 6.50
N ILE A 94 -4.40 11.03 6.47
CA ILE A 94 -3.53 10.44 7.51
C ILE A 94 -2.10 10.55 7.01
N PHE A 95 -1.33 11.47 7.57
CA PHE A 95 0.08 11.62 7.28
C PHE A 95 0.89 10.75 8.24
N VAL A 96 1.52 9.70 7.71
CA VAL A 96 2.28 8.72 8.52
C VAL A 96 3.76 9.05 8.47
N VAL A 97 4.36 9.17 9.65
CA VAL A 97 5.82 9.36 9.84
C VAL A 97 6.42 8.26 10.71
N ASP A 98 7.73 8.07 10.65
CA ASP A 98 8.44 6.97 11.30
C ASP A 98 9.05 7.41 12.64
N GLY A 99 8.39 7.13 13.75
CA GLY A 99 8.87 7.46 15.09
C GLY A 99 9.27 8.92 15.20
N THR A 100 10.44 9.16 15.77
CA THR A 100 11.04 10.51 15.92
C THR A 100 12.00 10.89 14.78
N HIS A 101 11.95 10.16 13.66
CA HIS A 101 12.82 10.38 12.51
C HIS A 101 12.12 11.22 11.44
N TRP A 102 12.48 12.49 11.36
CA TRP A 102 12.03 13.40 10.32
C TRP A 102 13.16 13.69 9.34
N ASN A 103 12.87 13.62 8.03
CA ASN A 103 13.84 13.88 6.97
C ASN A 103 13.22 14.72 5.82
N ASP A 104 14.00 14.96 4.77
CA ASP A 104 13.61 15.80 3.63
C ASP A 104 12.41 15.22 2.86
N ASP A 105 12.25 13.89 2.80
CA ASP A 105 11.07 13.27 2.18
C ASP A 105 9.79 13.56 2.99
N ASP A 106 9.86 13.56 4.33
CA ASP A 106 8.73 13.93 5.19
C ASP A 106 8.38 15.42 4.99
N GLU A 107 9.40 16.30 4.89
CA GLU A 107 9.19 17.72 4.61
C GLU A 107 8.58 17.96 3.22
N MET A 108 8.98 17.16 2.23
CA MET A 108 8.38 17.22 0.88
C MET A 108 6.90 16.84 0.91
N VAL A 109 6.52 15.77 1.65
CA VAL A 109 5.11 15.40 1.84
C VAL A 109 4.36 16.54 2.51
N LEU A 110 4.89 17.09 3.60
CA LEU A 110 4.30 18.23 4.32
C LEU A 110 4.09 19.45 3.41
N ASN A 111 5.05 19.75 2.54
CA ASN A 111 4.94 20.86 1.59
C ASN A 111 3.82 20.65 0.55
N LYS A 112 3.50 19.39 0.20
CA LYS A 112 2.33 19.08 -0.63
C LYS A 112 1.03 19.27 0.15
N LEU A 113 1.00 18.86 1.42
CA LEU A 113 -0.17 19.04 2.30
C LEU A 113 -0.49 20.52 2.58
N ARG A 114 0.53 21.39 2.68
CA ARG A 114 0.33 22.86 2.82
C ARG A 114 -0.43 23.50 1.65
N LYS A 115 -0.48 22.82 0.50
CA LYS A 115 -1.18 23.32 -0.71
C LYS A 115 -2.64 22.85 -0.78
N THR A 116 -3.11 22.12 0.19
CA THR A 116 -4.47 21.58 0.25
C THR A 116 -5.21 22.16 1.46
N ASN A 117 -6.55 22.17 1.41
CA ASN A 117 -7.40 22.56 2.53
C ASN A 117 -7.98 21.33 3.26
N VAL A 118 -7.49 20.14 2.96
CA VAL A 118 -7.98 18.89 3.55
C VAL A 118 -7.46 18.78 4.98
N PRO A 119 -8.30 18.40 5.96
CA PRO A 119 -7.84 18.13 7.32
C PRO A 119 -6.77 17.03 7.34
N VAL A 120 -5.73 17.21 8.16
CA VAL A 120 -4.60 16.30 8.26
C VAL A 120 -4.42 15.82 9.68
N VAL A 121 -4.43 14.49 9.87
CA VAL A 121 -4.00 13.83 11.10
C VAL A 121 -2.57 13.34 10.92
N LEU A 122 -1.69 13.68 11.85
CA LEU A 122 -0.33 13.13 11.89
C LEU A 122 -0.33 11.81 12.69
N ALA A 123 0.02 10.72 12.04
CA ALA A 123 0.23 9.43 12.68
C ALA A 123 1.73 9.18 12.87
N ILE A 124 2.21 9.29 14.10
CA ILE A 124 3.61 8.98 14.44
C ILE A 124 3.68 7.47 14.69
N ASN A 125 4.10 6.74 13.65
CA ASN A 125 4.10 5.28 13.67
C ASN A 125 5.40 4.70 14.24
N LYS A 126 5.37 3.41 14.56
CA LYS A 126 6.50 2.63 15.10
C LYS A 126 6.98 3.09 16.48
N ILE A 127 6.07 3.58 17.31
CA ILE A 127 6.41 3.98 18.69
C ILE A 127 6.94 2.82 19.54
N ASP A 128 6.66 1.59 19.14
CA ASP A 128 7.21 0.37 19.72
C ASP A 128 8.74 0.24 19.54
N ASN A 129 9.33 0.94 18.56
CA ASN A 129 10.75 0.97 18.28
C ASN A 129 11.47 2.15 18.96
N ILE A 130 10.75 3.08 19.57
CA ILE A 130 11.34 4.24 20.25
C ILE A 130 11.95 3.78 21.58
N LYS A 131 13.29 3.90 21.69
CA LYS A 131 14.05 3.48 22.87
C LYS A 131 13.81 4.40 24.08
N HIS A 132 13.75 5.70 23.86
CA HIS A 132 13.53 6.73 24.86
C HIS A 132 12.20 7.41 24.61
N LYS A 133 11.17 7.03 25.36
CA LYS A 133 9.81 7.59 25.19
C LYS A 133 9.74 9.09 25.46
N ASP A 134 10.69 9.61 26.24
CA ASP A 134 10.81 11.02 26.55
C ASP A 134 11.13 11.88 25.30
N ASP A 135 11.72 11.27 24.26
CA ASP A 135 12.00 11.96 22.98
C ASP A 135 10.72 12.28 22.19
N LEU A 136 9.62 11.62 22.49
CA LEU A 136 8.37 11.76 21.72
C LEU A 136 7.72 13.13 21.94
N LEU A 137 7.68 13.65 23.16
CA LEU A 137 7.05 14.95 23.46
C LEU A 137 7.80 16.14 22.81
N PRO A 138 9.15 16.22 22.89
CA PRO A 138 9.90 17.24 22.14
C PRO A 138 9.65 17.16 20.64
N PHE A 139 9.64 15.96 20.07
CA PHE A 139 9.35 15.74 18.64
C PHE A 139 7.95 16.23 18.26
N ILE A 140 6.92 15.86 19.01
CA ILE A 140 5.55 16.35 18.79
C ILE A 140 5.49 17.88 18.83
N THR A 141 6.16 18.47 19.80
CA THR A 141 6.23 19.93 19.96
C THR A 141 6.89 20.61 18.77
N GLU A 142 7.98 20.03 18.26
CA GLU A 142 8.66 20.55 17.07
C GLU A 142 7.75 20.46 15.83
N ILE A 143 7.17 19.29 15.58
CA ILE A 143 6.37 19.04 14.37
C ILE A 143 5.06 19.85 14.40
N SER A 144 4.43 20.03 15.55
CA SER A 144 3.23 20.84 15.69
C SER A 144 3.42 22.32 15.30
N ARG A 145 4.67 22.83 15.34
CA ARG A 145 5.02 24.17 14.86
C ARG A 145 5.15 24.27 13.35
N LYS A 146 5.37 23.14 12.66
CA LYS A 146 5.55 23.11 11.20
C LYS A 146 4.23 23.18 10.44
N PHE A 147 3.14 22.68 11.03
CA PHE A 147 1.83 22.58 10.39
C PHE A 147 0.71 22.45 11.44
N THR A 148 -0.47 22.97 11.11
CA THR A 148 -1.67 22.82 11.95
C THR A 148 -2.35 21.49 11.63
N PHE A 149 -2.02 20.45 12.38
CA PHE A 149 -2.68 19.16 12.28
C PHE A 149 -4.03 19.19 13.02
N THR A 150 -5.01 18.43 12.52
CA THR A 150 -6.28 18.21 13.22
C THR A 150 -6.03 17.46 14.53
N ASP A 151 -5.16 16.44 14.45
CA ASP A 151 -4.71 15.65 15.60
C ASP A 151 -3.29 15.11 15.34
N ILE A 152 -2.59 14.76 16.43
CA ILE A 152 -1.28 14.09 16.39
C ILE A 152 -1.37 12.85 17.25
N VAL A 153 -1.31 11.68 16.62
CA VAL A 153 -1.53 10.39 17.28
C VAL A 153 -0.30 9.50 17.18
N PRO A 154 0.40 9.23 18.28
CA PRO A 154 1.43 8.20 18.33
C PRO A 154 0.81 6.80 18.22
N ILE A 155 1.26 6.00 17.25
CA ILE A 155 0.71 4.67 16.95
C ILE A 155 1.79 3.61 16.79
N SER A 156 1.42 2.35 16.96
CA SER A 156 2.14 1.21 16.41
C SER A 156 1.21 0.42 15.50
N ALA A 157 1.34 0.60 14.19
CA ALA A 157 0.55 -0.15 13.22
C ALA A 157 0.83 -1.66 13.31
N GLU A 158 2.05 -2.07 13.62
CA GLU A 158 2.42 -3.48 13.76
C GLU A 158 1.77 -4.13 14.98
N LYS A 159 1.79 -3.44 16.13
CA LYS A 159 1.22 -3.94 17.39
C LYS A 159 -0.27 -3.62 17.56
N GLY A 160 -0.82 -2.72 16.75
CA GLY A 160 -2.21 -2.28 16.85
C GLY A 160 -2.46 -1.21 17.92
N ASN A 161 -1.41 -0.58 18.47
CA ASN A 161 -1.57 0.42 19.51
C ASN A 161 -2.15 1.72 18.95
N ASN A 162 -3.15 2.28 19.64
CA ASN A 162 -3.84 3.55 19.35
C ASN A 162 -4.50 3.64 17.96
N LEU A 163 -4.77 2.50 17.30
CA LEU A 163 -5.47 2.51 16.01
C LEU A 163 -6.94 2.92 16.17
N GLU A 164 -7.57 2.55 17.27
CA GLU A 164 -8.93 2.99 17.61
C GLU A 164 -9.06 4.52 17.70
N VAL A 165 -7.99 5.21 18.09
CA VAL A 165 -7.96 6.67 18.11
C VAL A 165 -8.03 7.23 16.69
N ILE A 166 -7.23 6.66 15.77
CA ILE A 166 -7.27 7.02 14.33
C ILE A 166 -8.65 6.75 13.76
N GLU A 167 -9.23 5.55 14.00
CA GLU A 167 -10.56 5.20 13.49
C GLU A 167 -11.65 6.14 14.01
N ASN A 168 -11.59 6.53 15.27
CA ASN A 168 -12.53 7.50 15.84
C ASN A 168 -12.42 8.89 15.20
N ILE A 169 -11.21 9.34 14.89
CA ILE A 169 -10.99 10.60 14.18
C ILE A 169 -11.54 10.50 12.75
N VAL A 170 -11.28 9.40 12.06
CA VAL A 170 -11.81 9.12 10.72
C VAL A 170 -13.34 9.19 10.75
N ARG A 171 -14.01 8.47 11.64
CA ARG A 171 -15.49 8.45 11.73
C ARG A 171 -16.08 9.84 11.95
N LYS A 172 -15.44 10.66 12.77
CA LYS A 172 -15.86 12.05 12.99
C LYS A 172 -15.72 12.95 11.75
N SER A 173 -14.85 12.58 10.81
CA SER A 173 -14.63 13.34 9.56
C SER A 173 -15.57 12.92 8.43
N LEU A 174 -16.27 11.78 8.57
CA LEU A 174 -17.19 11.30 7.54
C LEU A 174 -18.41 12.22 7.42
N ARG A 175 -18.89 12.35 6.21
CA ARG A 175 -20.09 13.14 5.90
C ARG A 175 -21.32 12.26 5.77
N PRO A 176 -22.52 12.75 6.10
CA PRO A 176 -23.76 12.07 5.74
C PRO A 176 -23.80 11.79 4.25
N GLY A 177 -24.04 10.55 3.87
CA GLY A 177 -24.04 10.11 2.47
C GLY A 177 -24.29 8.62 2.34
N VAL A 178 -24.63 8.19 1.13
CA VAL A 178 -24.82 6.79 0.82
C VAL A 178 -23.48 6.05 0.72
N HIS A 179 -23.47 4.78 1.08
CA HIS A 179 -22.31 3.93 0.86
C HIS A 179 -21.99 3.78 -0.62
N HIS A 180 -20.72 3.92 -0.99
CA HIS A 180 -20.25 3.79 -2.37
C HIS A 180 -20.06 2.34 -2.81
N PHE A 181 -19.80 1.44 -1.85
CA PHE A 181 -19.52 0.04 -2.10
C PHE A 181 -20.48 -0.87 -1.32
N PRO A 182 -20.73 -2.10 -1.79
CA PRO A 182 -21.42 -3.13 -1.01
C PRO A 182 -20.71 -3.36 0.35
N GLU A 183 -21.48 -3.77 1.36
CA GLU A 183 -20.98 -3.92 2.73
C GLU A 183 -19.86 -4.97 2.90
N ASP A 184 -19.87 -5.99 2.03
CA ASP A 184 -18.88 -7.08 2.03
C ASP A 184 -17.59 -6.76 1.26
N TYR A 185 -17.52 -5.60 0.59
CA TYR A 185 -16.32 -5.18 -0.14
C TYR A 185 -15.24 -4.69 0.83
N VAL A 186 -14.02 -5.16 0.59
CA VAL A 186 -12.82 -4.75 1.35
C VAL A 186 -11.81 -4.02 0.47
N THR A 187 -11.87 -4.24 -0.84
CA THR A 187 -11.03 -3.55 -1.84
C THR A 187 -11.74 -3.54 -3.18
N ASP A 188 -11.39 -2.57 -4.02
CA ASP A 188 -11.81 -2.48 -5.41
C ASP A 188 -10.93 -3.33 -6.36
N ARG A 189 -9.85 -3.91 -5.83
CA ARG A 189 -8.85 -4.63 -6.64
C ARG A 189 -9.27 -6.08 -6.91
N SER A 190 -9.03 -6.51 -8.15
CA SER A 190 -9.31 -7.89 -8.57
C SER A 190 -8.38 -8.90 -7.89
N GLN A 191 -8.83 -10.16 -7.77
CA GLN A 191 -7.98 -11.25 -7.29
C GLN A 191 -6.73 -11.44 -8.16
N ARG A 192 -6.84 -11.17 -9.46
CA ARG A 192 -5.71 -11.19 -10.39
C ARG A 192 -4.63 -10.17 -10.02
N PHE A 193 -5.03 -8.94 -9.68
CA PHE A 193 -4.13 -7.91 -9.18
C PHE A 193 -3.49 -8.34 -7.85
N MET A 194 -4.28 -8.84 -6.92
CA MET A 194 -3.79 -9.31 -5.62
C MET A 194 -2.77 -10.44 -5.77
N ALA A 195 -2.98 -11.37 -6.71
CA ALA A 195 -2.01 -12.42 -6.99
C ALA A 195 -0.65 -11.86 -7.46
N SER A 196 -0.64 -10.88 -8.37
CA SER A 196 0.59 -10.24 -8.82
C SER A 196 1.33 -9.53 -7.68
N GLU A 197 0.61 -8.81 -6.82
CA GLU A 197 1.19 -8.11 -5.67
C GLU A 197 1.76 -9.06 -4.61
N ILE A 198 1.10 -10.19 -4.34
CA ILE A 198 1.61 -11.22 -3.42
C ILE A 198 2.95 -11.78 -3.93
N ILE A 199 3.05 -12.11 -5.23
CA ILE A 199 4.32 -12.56 -5.81
C ILE A 199 5.39 -11.46 -5.69
N ARG A 200 5.03 -10.22 -5.99
CA ARG A 200 5.95 -9.07 -5.91
C ARG A 200 6.43 -8.85 -4.47
N GLU A 201 5.58 -9.04 -3.46
CA GLU A 201 5.98 -8.99 -2.05
C GLU A 201 7.07 -10.02 -1.72
N LYS A 202 6.90 -11.27 -2.19
CA LYS A 202 7.91 -12.30 -1.96
C LYS A 202 9.22 -11.97 -2.66
N LEU A 203 9.16 -11.47 -3.88
CA LEU A 203 10.34 -10.95 -4.58
C LEU A 203 11.05 -9.87 -3.78
N MET A 204 10.31 -8.89 -3.25
CA MET A 204 10.88 -7.81 -2.44
C MET A 204 11.52 -8.32 -1.14
N ARG A 205 10.96 -9.35 -0.52
CA ARG A 205 11.49 -9.94 0.72
C ARG A 205 12.73 -10.79 0.50
N PHE A 206 12.78 -11.55 -0.60
CA PHE A 206 13.86 -12.52 -0.85
C PHE A 206 15.00 -12.01 -1.71
N MET A 207 14.85 -10.84 -2.34
CA MET A 207 15.87 -10.23 -3.17
C MET A 207 16.73 -9.23 -2.39
N GLY A 208 17.98 -9.00 -2.84
CA GLY A 208 18.86 -7.95 -2.30
C GLY A 208 18.33 -6.54 -2.55
N GLU A 209 19.05 -5.52 -2.11
CA GLU A 209 18.53 -4.14 -2.04
C GLU A 209 18.14 -3.53 -3.38
N GLU A 210 18.86 -3.79 -4.46
CA GLU A 210 18.65 -3.12 -5.76
C GLU A 210 17.65 -3.83 -6.68
N LEU A 211 17.55 -5.15 -6.60
CA LEU A 211 16.75 -5.94 -7.53
C LEU A 211 15.23 -5.65 -7.45
N PRO A 212 14.64 -5.40 -6.28
CA PRO A 212 13.21 -5.14 -6.16
C PRO A 212 12.70 -3.99 -7.03
N TYR A 213 13.54 -2.99 -7.30
CA TYR A 213 13.18 -1.80 -8.10
C TYR A 213 13.10 -2.08 -9.60
N SER A 214 13.72 -3.16 -10.05
CA SER A 214 13.83 -3.56 -11.46
C SER A 214 12.96 -4.78 -11.79
N VAL A 215 12.02 -5.15 -10.92
CA VAL A 215 11.17 -6.34 -11.07
C VAL A 215 9.70 -5.93 -11.05
N THR A 216 8.93 -6.54 -11.95
CA THR A 216 7.46 -6.49 -11.92
C THR A 216 6.87 -7.86 -12.21
N VAL A 217 5.57 -8.02 -11.97
CA VAL A 217 4.87 -9.29 -12.14
C VAL A 217 3.64 -9.07 -13.00
N GLU A 218 3.50 -9.88 -14.04
CA GLU A 218 2.35 -9.94 -14.92
C GLU A 218 1.65 -11.29 -14.75
N ILE A 219 0.35 -11.28 -14.53
CA ILE A 219 -0.45 -12.51 -14.50
C ILE A 219 -0.88 -12.83 -15.93
N GLU A 220 -0.34 -13.87 -16.52
CA GLU A 220 -0.71 -14.31 -17.87
C GLU A 220 -2.03 -15.07 -17.87
N GLN A 221 -2.23 -15.96 -16.88
CA GLN A 221 -3.46 -16.73 -16.74
C GLN A 221 -3.97 -16.69 -15.31
N PHE A 222 -5.30 -16.54 -15.17
CA PHE A 222 -6.02 -16.69 -13.91
C PHE A 222 -7.36 -17.38 -14.22
N LYS A 223 -7.47 -18.66 -13.89
CA LYS A 223 -8.64 -19.49 -14.20
C LYS A 223 -9.03 -20.33 -12.98
N VAL A 224 -10.27 -20.74 -12.95
CA VAL A 224 -10.79 -21.76 -12.03
C VAL A 224 -10.99 -23.05 -12.83
N ASN A 225 -10.39 -24.15 -12.40
CA ASN A 225 -10.58 -25.43 -13.05
C ASN A 225 -11.86 -26.13 -12.57
N GLU A 226 -12.20 -27.25 -13.20
CA GLU A 226 -13.40 -28.03 -12.89
C GLU A 226 -13.50 -28.49 -11.41
N ARG A 227 -12.39 -28.56 -10.71
CA ARG A 227 -12.32 -28.92 -9.29
C ARG A 227 -12.39 -27.70 -8.36
N GLY A 228 -12.64 -26.51 -8.89
CA GLY A 228 -12.69 -25.27 -8.13
C GLY A 228 -11.32 -24.71 -7.72
N THR A 229 -10.20 -25.27 -8.18
CA THR A 229 -8.85 -24.80 -7.86
C THR A 229 -8.48 -23.64 -8.79
N TYR A 230 -7.91 -22.57 -8.24
CA TYR A 230 -7.33 -21.49 -9.03
C TYR A 230 -6.01 -21.92 -9.70
N GLU A 231 -5.97 -21.81 -11.02
CA GLU A 231 -4.78 -21.99 -11.85
C GLU A 231 -4.24 -20.62 -12.26
N ILE A 232 -3.06 -20.30 -11.74
CA ILE A 232 -2.45 -18.98 -11.91
C ILE A 232 -1.07 -19.16 -12.55
N ASN A 233 -0.89 -18.52 -13.70
CA ASN A 233 0.40 -18.45 -14.39
C ASN A 233 0.89 -17.01 -14.34
N ALA A 234 2.10 -16.80 -13.82
CA ALA A 234 2.65 -15.48 -13.63
C ALA A 234 4.05 -15.37 -14.23
N LEU A 235 4.28 -14.25 -14.87
CA LEU A 235 5.56 -13.88 -15.49
C LEU A 235 6.24 -12.81 -14.63
N ILE A 236 7.43 -13.12 -14.15
CA ILE A 236 8.31 -12.17 -13.46
C ILE A 236 9.19 -11.51 -14.51
N LEU A 237 9.04 -10.19 -14.68
CA LEU A 237 9.83 -9.40 -15.61
C LEU A 237 10.99 -8.75 -14.86
N VAL A 238 12.18 -8.88 -15.43
CA VAL A 238 13.42 -8.25 -14.98
C VAL A 238 14.08 -7.49 -16.13
N GLU A 239 14.99 -6.56 -15.85
CA GLU A 239 15.61 -5.74 -16.87
C GLU A 239 16.86 -6.38 -17.52
N ARG A 240 17.55 -7.31 -16.83
CA ARG A 240 18.84 -7.87 -17.26
C ARG A 240 18.96 -9.36 -16.93
N ASP A 241 19.76 -10.09 -17.72
CA ASP A 241 20.02 -11.52 -17.51
C ASP A 241 20.64 -11.86 -16.13
N GLY A 242 21.51 -10.99 -15.62
CA GLY A 242 22.05 -11.13 -14.26
C GLY A 242 20.97 -11.16 -13.19
N GLN A 243 19.96 -10.30 -13.33
CA GLN A 243 18.82 -10.23 -12.42
C GLN A 243 17.96 -11.51 -12.54
N LYS A 244 17.74 -12.01 -13.76
CA LYS A 244 17.05 -13.28 -13.99
C LYS A 244 17.73 -14.43 -13.24
N LYS A 245 19.05 -14.54 -13.31
CA LYS A 245 19.82 -15.56 -12.58
C LYS A 245 19.65 -15.43 -11.06
N ILE A 246 19.64 -14.21 -10.55
CA ILE A 246 19.44 -13.95 -9.10
C ILE A 246 18.03 -14.35 -8.65
N VAL A 247 16.99 -14.06 -9.46
CA VAL A 247 15.60 -14.43 -9.15
C VAL A 247 15.41 -15.95 -9.14
N ILE A 248 15.98 -16.64 -10.12
CA ILE A 248 15.89 -18.10 -10.23
C ILE A 248 16.67 -18.77 -9.08
N GLY A 249 17.88 -18.26 -8.78
CA GLY A 249 18.77 -18.82 -7.77
C GLY A 249 19.44 -20.11 -8.23
N HIS A 250 20.26 -20.70 -7.33
CA HIS A 250 20.94 -21.97 -7.61
C HIS A 250 19.89 -23.07 -7.87
N LYS A 251 19.98 -23.73 -9.03
CA LYS A 251 19.05 -24.80 -9.47
C LYS A 251 17.55 -24.48 -9.30
N GLY A 252 17.17 -23.17 -9.32
CA GLY A 252 15.78 -22.75 -9.18
C GLY A 252 15.24 -22.69 -7.74
N GLU A 253 16.06 -22.92 -6.74
CA GLU A 253 15.63 -22.99 -5.33
C GLU A 253 14.94 -21.70 -4.85
N LYS A 254 15.47 -20.52 -5.24
CA LYS A 254 14.91 -19.25 -4.82
C LYS A 254 13.54 -19.01 -5.45
N LEU A 255 13.39 -19.25 -6.75
CA LEU A 255 12.11 -19.14 -7.46
C LEU A 255 11.07 -20.10 -6.88
N LYS A 256 11.48 -21.34 -6.58
CA LYS A 256 10.62 -22.33 -5.93
C LYS A 256 10.13 -21.86 -4.57
N LYS A 257 11.00 -21.27 -3.74
CA LYS A 257 10.63 -20.73 -2.43
C LYS A 257 9.64 -19.57 -2.55
N ILE A 258 9.90 -18.64 -3.48
CA ILE A 258 8.99 -17.51 -3.79
C ILE A 258 7.61 -18.05 -4.19
N GLY A 259 7.56 -19.00 -5.12
CA GLY A 259 6.31 -19.62 -5.58
C GLY A 259 5.54 -20.32 -4.47
N MET A 260 6.23 -21.08 -3.63
CA MET A 260 5.61 -21.79 -2.51
C MET A 260 4.96 -20.79 -1.51
N GLU A 261 5.69 -19.76 -1.08
CA GLU A 261 5.17 -18.79 -0.12
C GLU A 261 4.05 -17.93 -0.73
N ALA A 262 4.20 -17.52 -2.00
CA ALA A 262 3.15 -16.77 -2.69
C ALA A 262 1.86 -17.61 -2.80
N ARG A 263 1.96 -18.87 -3.20
CA ARG A 263 0.84 -19.81 -3.30
C ARG A 263 0.10 -19.97 -1.96
N LEU A 264 0.84 -20.10 -0.85
CA LEU A 264 0.24 -20.23 0.48
C LEU A 264 -0.53 -18.96 0.90
N ASP A 265 0.05 -17.78 0.64
CA ASP A 265 -0.62 -16.53 0.95
C ASP A 265 -1.85 -16.31 0.05
N MET A 266 -1.78 -16.66 -1.24
CA MET A 266 -2.92 -16.62 -2.15
C MET A 266 -4.04 -17.55 -1.69
N ALA A 267 -3.69 -18.79 -1.29
CA ALA A 267 -4.68 -19.76 -0.83
C ALA A 267 -5.43 -19.27 0.42
N ARG A 268 -4.73 -18.57 1.32
CA ARG A 268 -5.38 -17.94 2.49
C ARG A 268 -6.25 -16.75 2.11
N LEU A 269 -5.74 -15.88 1.22
CA LEU A 269 -6.46 -14.66 0.84
C LEU A 269 -7.73 -14.97 0.03
N PHE A 270 -7.66 -15.95 -0.87
CA PHE A 270 -8.77 -16.32 -1.76
C PHE A 270 -9.68 -17.40 -1.16
N ASP A 271 -9.33 -17.89 0.03
CA ASP A 271 -10.02 -19.01 0.69
C ASP A 271 -10.25 -20.20 -0.27
N ASN A 272 -9.20 -20.53 -1.03
CA ASN A 272 -9.29 -21.57 -2.06
C ASN A 272 -7.94 -22.23 -2.34
N LYS A 273 -7.99 -23.42 -2.97
CA LYS A 273 -6.77 -24.08 -3.45
C LYS A 273 -6.19 -23.29 -4.63
N VAL A 274 -4.86 -23.15 -4.64
CA VAL A 274 -4.13 -22.41 -5.68
C VAL A 274 -3.02 -23.31 -6.23
N HIS A 275 -3.00 -23.42 -7.56
CA HIS A 275 -1.87 -23.92 -8.33
C HIS A 275 -1.18 -22.71 -8.97
N LEU A 276 0.10 -22.51 -8.67
CA LEU A 276 0.87 -21.35 -9.13
C LEU A 276 2.08 -21.80 -9.93
N GLU A 277 2.20 -21.30 -11.15
CA GLU A 277 3.38 -21.45 -12.00
C GLU A 277 4.04 -20.11 -12.23
N LEU A 278 5.38 -20.07 -12.14
CA LEU A 278 6.18 -18.85 -12.27
C LEU A 278 7.24 -19.01 -13.36
N TRP A 279 7.34 -18.00 -14.23
CA TRP A 279 8.43 -17.86 -15.20
C TRP A 279 9.16 -16.53 -14.99
N VAL A 280 10.41 -16.47 -15.43
CA VAL A 280 11.21 -15.24 -15.37
C VAL A 280 11.68 -14.90 -16.78
N LYS A 281 11.35 -13.66 -17.23
CA LYS A 281 11.71 -13.14 -18.54
C LYS A 281 12.46 -11.81 -18.41
N VAL A 282 13.42 -11.60 -19.27
CA VAL A 282 14.10 -10.31 -19.41
C VAL A 282 13.29 -9.40 -20.35
N LYS A 283 12.95 -8.19 -19.88
CA LYS A 283 12.35 -7.12 -20.65
C LYS A 283 13.07 -5.83 -20.29
N SER A 284 14.09 -5.50 -21.07
CA SER A 284 14.93 -4.31 -20.84
C SER A 284 14.11 -3.03 -20.92
N GLY A 285 14.36 -2.08 -20.00
CA GLY A 285 13.77 -0.74 -20.00
C GLY A 285 12.27 -0.67 -19.67
N TRP A 286 11.64 -1.76 -19.21
CA TRP A 286 10.19 -1.78 -18.93
C TRP A 286 9.73 -0.67 -17.97
N ALA A 287 10.57 -0.28 -17.01
CA ALA A 287 10.22 0.72 -15.98
C ALA A 287 10.32 2.19 -16.51
N ASP A 288 10.83 2.37 -17.72
CA ASP A 288 10.92 3.66 -18.39
C ASP A 288 10.08 3.70 -19.69
N ASP A 289 9.45 2.58 -20.07
CA ASP A 289 8.54 2.47 -21.22
C ASP A 289 7.09 2.69 -20.78
N GLU A 290 6.51 3.83 -21.15
CA GLU A 290 5.13 4.19 -20.79
C GLU A 290 4.09 3.20 -21.32
N ARG A 291 4.31 2.56 -22.48
CA ARG A 291 3.42 1.54 -23.03
C ARG A 291 3.47 0.28 -22.17
N ALA A 292 4.69 -0.13 -21.77
CA ALA A 292 4.85 -1.26 -20.86
C ALA A 292 4.22 -0.97 -19.50
N LEU A 293 4.42 0.22 -18.94
CA LEU A 293 3.84 0.65 -17.67
C LEU A 293 2.30 0.66 -17.71
N ARG A 294 1.72 1.12 -18.83
CA ARG A 294 0.26 1.07 -19.01
C ARG A 294 -0.25 -0.37 -19.06
N SER A 295 0.39 -1.26 -19.84
CA SER A 295 -0.01 -2.66 -19.93
C SER A 295 0.11 -3.43 -18.60
N LEU A 296 1.00 -2.97 -17.72
CA LEU A 296 1.23 -3.51 -16.38
C LEU A 296 0.32 -2.87 -15.30
N GLY A 297 -0.59 -1.96 -15.70
CA GLY A 297 -1.54 -1.33 -14.79
C GLY A 297 -0.98 -0.21 -13.93
N TYR A 298 0.16 0.39 -14.30
CA TYR A 298 0.73 1.55 -13.58
C TYR A 298 0.12 2.90 -13.97
N MET A 299 -0.70 2.93 -15.03
CA MET A 299 -1.45 4.12 -15.46
C MET A 299 -2.93 3.77 -15.33
N GLU A 300 -3.64 4.49 -14.47
CA GLU A 300 -5.11 4.50 -14.49
C GLU A 300 -5.54 5.43 -15.65
N ASP A 301 -6.53 5.04 -16.45
CA ASP A 301 -7.10 5.83 -17.55
C ASP A 301 -7.86 7.04 -17.00
#